data_7a0d0cedaf49f44e628f3a50ce0430c1
#
_entry.id   7a0d0cedaf49f44e628f3a50ce0430c1
#
_cell.length_a   1.000
_cell.length_b   1.000
_cell.length_c   1.000
_cell.angle_alpha   90.00
_cell.angle_beta   90.00
_cell.angle_gamma   90.00
#
_symmetry.space_group_name_H-M   'P 1'
#
loop_
_entity.id
_entity.type
_entity.pdbx_description
1 polymer ?
#
loop_
_entity_poly.entity_id
_entity_poly.type
_entity_poly.pdbx_seq_one_letter_code
_entity_poly.pdbx_strand_id
1 'polypeptide(L)'
;VYNPFIRNTAVTFETKEHTEADRRAWFAARAGNPRQSVVVAEQAGEILGFASASAFDPRGAYETSVKTSVFLAPSAQGQGLGSRLYGALFDTLTGADVHRAYGLVAAPNPASAALHLRHGFAHVSTLSEVGRKFGRFHDVMWFEKRL
;
A
#
# COMPACT_ATOMS: atom_id res chain seq x y z
N VAL A 1 -4.14 10.18 -8.24
CA VAL A 1 -4.78 9.13 -7.43
C VAL A 1 -4.53 9.33 -5.93
N TYR A 2 -3.28 9.62 -5.45
CA TYR A 2 -2.93 9.53 -4.03
C TYR A 2 -3.31 10.75 -3.18
N ASN A 3 -3.07 11.98 -3.66
CA ASN A 3 -3.32 13.22 -2.89
C ASN A 3 -4.77 13.38 -2.37
N PRO A 4 -5.84 12.97 -3.10
CA PRO A 4 -7.18 13.00 -2.56
C PRO A 4 -7.34 12.17 -1.27
N PHE A 5 -6.62 11.05 -1.12
CA PHE A 5 -6.63 10.26 0.11
C PHE A 5 -5.93 10.98 1.25
N ILE A 6 -4.84 11.70 0.96
CA ILE A 6 -4.16 12.52 1.97
C ILE A 6 -5.10 13.60 2.49
N ARG A 7 -5.77 14.31 1.59
CA ARG A 7 -6.61 15.47 1.90
C ARG A 7 -7.91 15.11 2.59
N ASN A 8 -8.55 14.00 2.19
CA ASN A 8 -9.95 13.77 2.51
C ASN A 8 -10.20 12.53 3.38
N THR A 9 -9.18 11.72 3.67
CA THR A 9 -9.39 10.44 4.36
C THR A 9 -8.29 10.13 5.37
N ALA A 10 -8.57 9.20 6.30
CA ALA A 10 -7.59 8.65 7.21
C ALA A 10 -7.00 7.31 6.72
N VAL A 11 -7.28 6.86 5.49
CA VAL A 11 -6.72 5.61 4.94
C VAL A 11 -5.21 5.69 4.70
N THR A 12 -4.66 6.89 4.66
CA THR A 12 -3.22 7.17 4.79
C THR A 12 -2.99 8.21 5.89
N PHE A 13 -1.93 8.04 6.66
CA PHE A 13 -1.54 9.01 7.70
C PHE A 13 -0.57 10.09 7.20
N GLU A 14 -0.28 10.11 5.91
CA GLU A 14 0.34 11.29 5.29
C GLU A 14 -0.54 12.52 5.52
N THR A 15 0.09 13.63 5.90
CA THR A 15 -0.60 14.90 6.22
C THR A 15 -0.28 16.00 5.21
N LYS A 16 0.75 15.80 4.39
CA LYS A 16 1.18 16.74 3.36
C LYS A 16 1.03 16.10 1.99
N GLU A 17 0.36 16.80 1.08
CA GLU A 17 0.24 16.37 -0.32
C GLU A 17 1.61 16.35 -1.01
N HIS A 18 1.77 15.41 -1.92
CA HIS A 18 2.99 15.26 -2.73
C HIS A 18 2.89 16.08 -4.01
N THR A 19 3.96 16.77 -4.33
CA THR A 19 4.18 17.36 -5.65
C THR A 19 4.59 16.28 -6.67
N GLU A 20 4.60 16.65 -7.94
CA GLU A 20 5.14 15.77 -8.98
C GLU A 20 6.64 15.47 -8.74
N ALA A 21 7.41 16.44 -8.29
CA ALA A 21 8.82 16.27 -7.94
C ALA A 21 9.02 15.25 -6.81
N ASP A 22 8.18 15.30 -5.75
CA ASP A 22 8.20 14.32 -4.65
C ASP A 22 7.91 12.91 -5.19
N ARG A 23 6.96 12.78 -6.10
CA ARG A 23 6.62 11.48 -6.69
C ARG A 23 7.72 10.96 -7.62
N ARG A 24 8.36 11.81 -8.40
CA ARG A 24 9.53 11.43 -9.22
C ARG A 24 10.68 10.94 -8.33
N ALA A 25 10.99 11.66 -7.25
CA ALA A 25 12.01 11.25 -6.28
C ALA A 25 11.65 9.91 -5.61
N TRP A 26 10.37 9.72 -5.27
CA TRP A 26 9.86 8.47 -4.69
C TRP A 26 10.03 7.27 -5.64
N PHE A 27 9.80 7.44 -6.95
CA PHE A 27 10.06 6.40 -7.95
C PHE A 27 11.56 6.16 -8.13
N ALA A 28 12.36 7.24 -8.23
CA ALA A 28 13.81 7.13 -8.41
C ALA A 28 14.49 6.37 -7.26
N ALA A 29 14.03 6.58 -6.02
CA ALA A 29 14.55 5.87 -4.84
C ALA A 29 14.29 4.36 -4.85
N ARG A 30 13.39 3.87 -5.71
CA ARG A 30 13.06 2.45 -5.89
C ARG A 30 13.76 1.79 -7.06
N ALA A 31 14.35 2.61 -7.94
CA ALA A 31 15.01 2.11 -9.15
C ALA A 31 16.11 1.11 -8.79
N GLY A 32 16.07 -0.06 -9.44
CA GLY A 32 17.04 -1.12 -9.22
C GLY A 32 16.84 -1.98 -7.96
N ASN A 33 15.80 -1.69 -7.15
CA ASN A 33 15.47 -2.54 -6.00
C ASN A 33 14.23 -3.41 -6.30
N PRO A 34 14.40 -4.71 -6.62
CA PRO A 34 13.29 -5.58 -7.00
C PRO A 34 12.28 -5.80 -5.85
N ARG A 35 12.69 -5.60 -4.59
CA ARG A 35 11.78 -5.70 -3.43
C ARG A 35 10.86 -4.49 -3.28
N GLN A 36 11.07 -3.41 -4.04
CA GLN A 36 10.31 -2.16 -3.93
C GLN A 36 9.57 -1.82 -5.23
N SER A 37 8.86 -2.79 -5.76
CA SER A 37 8.12 -2.66 -7.01
C SER A 37 6.89 -1.74 -6.89
N VAL A 38 6.52 -1.14 -8.02
CA VAL A 38 5.28 -0.39 -8.19
C VAL A 38 4.61 -0.86 -9.46
N VAL A 39 3.32 -1.17 -9.38
CA VAL A 39 2.47 -1.48 -10.53
C VAL A 39 1.33 -0.47 -10.60
N VAL A 40 0.97 -0.07 -11.81
CA VAL A 40 -0.10 0.89 -12.06
C VAL A 40 -1.18 0.28 -12.94
N ALA A 41 -2.43 0.70 -12.73
CA ALA A 41 -3.53 0.42 -13.62
C ALA A 41 -3.83 1.69 -14.43
N GLU A 42 -3.77 1.56 -15.73
CA GLU A 42 -4.05 2.65 -16.68
C GLU A 42 -5.16 2.24 -17.63
N GLN A 43 -6.00 3.19 -17.98
CA GLN A 43 -7.02 3.04 -19.04
C GLN A 43 -7.13 4.36 -19.82
N ALA A 44 -6.97 4.29 -21.13
CA ALA A 44 -7.06 5.43 -22.04
C ALA A 44 -6.17 6.63 -21.62
N GLY A 45 -4.96 6.37 -21.12
CA GLY A 45 -4.01 7.39 -20.65
C GLY A 45 -4.27 7.93 -19.24
N GLU A 46 -5.31 7.44 -18.56
CA GLU A 46 -5.63 7.83 -17.19
C GLU A 46 -5.19 6.75 -16.19
N ILE A 47 -4.48 7.15 -15.13
CA ILE A 47 -4.08 6.25 -14.04
C ILE A 47 -5.25 6.05 -13.09
N LEU A 48 -5.79 4.84 -13.05
CA LEU A 48 -6.92 4.45 -12.21
C LEU A 48 -6.51 3.99 -10.81
N GLY A 49 -5.26 3.59 -10.63
CA GLY A 49 -4.75 3.13 -9.34
C GLY A 49 -3.33 2.61 -9.42
N PHE A 50 -2.80 2.26 -8.26
CA PHE A 50 -1.49 1.62 -8.16
C PHE A 50 -1.40 0.72 -6.94
N ALA A 51 -0.51 -0.27 -7.01
CA ALA A 51 -0.02 -1.00 -5.84
C ALA A 51 1.48 -0.84 -5.74
N SER A 52 2.01 -0.86 -4.53
CA SER A 52 3.45 -0.73 -4.29
C SER A 52 3.93 -1.58 -3.13
N ALA A 53 5.18 -2.03 -3.23
CA ALA A 53 5.95 -2.53 -2.12
C ALA A 53 7.00 -1.49 -1.71
N SER A 54 7.24 -1.36 -0.43
CA SER A 54 8.27 -0.47 0.14
C SER A 54 8.99 -1.18 1.29
N ALA A 55 10.20 -0.72 1.63
CA ALA A 55 10.93 -1.26 2.77
C ALA A 55 10.06 -1.27 4.04
N PHE A 56 10.10 -2.36 4.78
CA PHE A 56 9.42 -2.46 6.08
C PHE A 56 10.03 -1.47 7.08
N ASP A 57 11.36 -1.46 7.15
CA ASP A 57 12.17 -0.63 8.03
C ASP A 57 13.53 -0.36 7.35
N PRO A 58 14.19 0.78 7.60
CA PRO A 58 15.46 1.09 6.94
C PRO A 58 16.66 0.26 7.44
N ARG A 59 16.54 -0.44 8.56
CA ARG A 59 17.61 -1.30 9.11
C ARG A 59 17.79 -2.56 8.27
N GLY A 60 19.04 -2.91 7.93
CA GLY A 60 19.37 -3.98 6.99
C GLY A 60 18.80 -5.36 7.32
N ALA A 61 18.63 -5.71 8.60
CA ALA A 61 18.03 -7.00 8.99
C ALA A 61 16.54 -7.16 8.56
N TYR A 62 15.86 -6.08 8.18
CA TYR A 62 14.49 -6.11 7.67
C TYR A 62 14.40 -6.08 6.14
N GLU A 63 15.50 -6.18 5.42
CA GLU A 63 15.52 -6.01 3.95
C GLU A 63 14.63 -7.01 3.19
N THR A 64 14.40 -8.20 3.73
CA THR A 64 13.52 -9.23 3.15
C THR A 64 12.04 -9.05 3.53
N SER A 65 11.69 -7.98 4.24
CA SER A 65 10.32 -7.64 4.63
C SER A 65 9.87 -6.36 3.93
N VAL A 66 8.64 -6.36 3.41
CA VAL A 66 8.07 -5.20 2.72
C VAL A 66 6.72 -4.80 3.30
N LYS A 67 6.40 -3.51 3.22
CA LYS A 67 5.04 -2.99 3.36
C LYS A 67 4.41 -2.86 2.00
N THR A 68 3.16 -3.32 1.86
CA THR A 68 2.39 -3.23 0.61
C THR A 68 1.21 -2.28 0.76
N SER A 69 0.88 -1.59 -0.32
CA SER A 69 -0.24 -0.63 -0.37
C SER A 69 -0.95 -0.71 -1.72
N VAL A 70 -2.26 -0.49 -1.72
CA VAL A 70 -3.08 -0.33 -2.93
C VAL A 70 -3.95 0.90 -2.79
N PHE A 71 -3.94 1.74 -3.82
CA PHE A 71 -4.79 2.92 -3.92
C PHE A 71 -5.49 2.95 -5.27
N LEU A 72 -6.81 3.19 -5.26
CA LEU A 72 -7.65 3.25 -6.45
C LEU A 72 -8.38 4.59 -6.50
N ALA A 73 -8.46 5.18 -7.68
CA ALA A 73 -9.39 6.29 -7.90
C ALA A 73 -10.81 5.88 -7.49
N PRO A 74 -11.63 6.79 -6.95
CA PRO A 74 -13.00 6.44 -6.54
C PRO A 74 -13.83 5.78 -7.64
N SER A 75 -13.67 6.24 -8.88
CA SER A 75 -14.34 5.68 -10.08
C SER A 75 -13.97 4.24 -10.40
N ALA A 76 -12.81 3.77 -9.91
CA ALA A 76 -12.27 2.43 -10.19
C ALA A 76 -12.47 1.44 -9.04
N GLN A 77 -13.11 1.88 -7.96
CA GLN A 77 -13.38 1.02 -6.80
C GLN A 77 -14.55 0.06 -7.07
N GLY A 78 -14.59 -1.06 -6.34
CA GLY A 78 -15.68 -2.04 -6.45
C GLY A 78 -15.64 -2.93 -7.71
N GLN A 79 -14.67 -2.74 -8.63
CA GLN A 79 -14.58 -3.43 -9.92
C GLN A 79 -13.50 -4.53 -9.95
N GLY A 80 -13.01 -4.97 -8.81
CA GLY A 80 -11.97 -6.01 -8.71
C GLY A 80 -10.55 -5.52 -9.05
N LEU A 81 -10.37 -4.26 -9.43
CA LEU A 81 -9.09 -3.71 -9.86
C LEU A 81 -8.02 -3.78 -8.76
N GLY A 82 -8.40 -3.57 -7.49
CA GLY A 82 -7.47 -3.70 -6.35
C GLY A 82 -6.88 -5.10 -6.23
N SER A 83 -7.69 -6.14 -6.47
CA SER A 83 -7.23 -7.53 -6.48
C SER A 83 -6.28 -7.82 -7.65
N ARG A 84 -6.56 -7.27 -8.83
CA ARG A 84 -5.66 -7.38 -10.01
C ARG A 84 -4.33 -6.70 -9.77
N LEU A 85 -4.33 -5.49 -9.17
CA LEU A 85 -3.11 -4.77 -8.81
C LEU A 85 -2.28 -5.52 -7.76
N TYR A 86 -2.92 -6.11 -6.75
CA TYR A 86 -2.20 -6.92 -5.76
C TYR A 86 -1.62 -8.19 -6.37
N GLY A 87 -2.36 -8.89 -7.23
CA GLY A 87 -1.84 -10.04 -7.98
C GLY A 87 -0.58 -9.65 -8.76
N ALA A 88 -0.68 -8.63 -9.60
CA ALA A 88 0.44 -8.12 -10.39
C ALA A 88 1.63 -7.66 -9.52
N LEU A 89 1.39 -7.03 -8.37
CA LEU A 89 2.47 -6.67 -7.44
C LEU A 89 3.19 -7.91 -6.92
N PHE A 90 2.46 -8.95 -6.48
CA PHE A 90 3.08 -10.16 -5.97
C PHE A 90 3.83 -10.92 -7.05
N ASP A 91 3.37 -10.89 -8.29
CA ASP A 91 4.11 -11.46 -9.43
C ASP A 91 5.48 -10.78 -9.58
N THR A 92 5.56 -9.45 -9.41
CA THR A 92 6.85 -8.73 -9.45
C THR A 92 7.78 -9.05 -8.28
N LEU A 93 7.23 -9.46 -7.13
CA LEU A 93 8.00 -9.82 -5.95
C LEU A 93 8.47 -11.29 -5.97
N THR A 94 7.96 -12.10 -6.91
CA THR A 94 8.40 -13.48 -7.08
C THR A 94 9.87 -13.51 -7.49
N GLY A 95 10.69 -14.20 -6.70
CA GLY A 95 12.15 -14.25 -6.93
C GLY A 95 12.93 -13.01 -6.47
N ALA A 96 12.27 -12.01 -5.88
CA ALA A 96 12.91 -10.79 -5.38
C ALA A 96 13.48 -10.94 -3.96
N ASP A 97 13.57 -12.16 -3.42
CA ASP A 97 14.04 -12.44 -2.05
C ASP A 97 13.25 -11.65 -0.98
N VAL A 98 11.90 -11.65 -1.14
CA VAL A 98 10.98 -11.13 -0.12
C VAL A 98 10.41 -12.31 0.66
N HIS A 99 10.57 -12.28 1.98
CA HIS A 99 10.07 -13.34 2.87
C HIS A 99 8.71 -12.99 3.49
N ARG A 100 8.49 -11.70 3.84
CA ARG A 100 7.25 -11.23 4.45
C ARG A 100 6.74 -9.95 3.79
N ALA A 101 5.43 -9.92 3.59
CA ALA A 101 4.70 -8.72 3.19
C ALA A 101 3.72 -8.31 4.30
N TYR A 102 3.66 -7.02 4.59
CA TYR A 102 2.78 -6.43 5.58
C TYR A 102 1.83 -5.43 4.94
N GLY A 103 0.55 -5.50 5.33
CA GLY A 103 -0.46 -4.49 5.02
C GLY A 103 -0.88 -3.76 6.29
N LEU A 104 -0.88 -2.43 6.25
CA LEU A 104 -1.34 -1.59 7.35
C LEU A 104 -2.62 -0.89 6.92
N VAL A 105 -3.70 -1.11 7.65
CA VAL A 105 -5.04 -0.65 7.28
C VAL A 105 -5.62 0.19 8.40
N ALA A 106 -5.80 1.49 8.16
CA ALA A 106 -6.51 2.36 9.11
C ALA A 106 -7.98 1.90 9.25
N ALA A 107 -8.41 1.65 10.46
CA ALA A 107 -9.76 1.18 10.77
C ALA A 107 -10.75 2.35 10.98
N PRO A 108 -12.05 2.16 10.61
CA PRO A 108 -12.59 1.00 9.89
C PRO A 108 -12.34 1.08 8.37
N ASN A 109 -11.92 -0.02 7.77
CA ASN A 109 -11.80 -0.13 6.31
C ASN A 109 -12.06 -1.59 5.87
N PRO A 110 -13.33 -2.03 5.83
CA PRO A 110 -13.67 -3.42 5.54
C PRO A 110 -13.26 -3.84 4.12
N ALA A 111 -13.29 -2.92 3.16
CA ALA A 111 -12.89 -3.22 1.78
C ALA A 111 -11.40 -3.56 1.68
N SER A 112 -10.54 -2.80 2.35
CA SER A 112 -9.11 -3.07 2.40
C SER A 112 -8.80 -4.34 3.20
N ALA A 113 -9.46 -4.57 4.35
CA ALA A 113 -9.29 -5.80 5.12
C ALA A 113 -9.67 -7.04 4.28
N ALA A 114 -10.81 -7.01 3.59
CA ALA A 114 -11.26 -8.10 2.72
C ALA A 114 -10.27 -8.34 1.55
N LEU A 115 -9.68 -7.28 0.99
CA LEU A 115 -8.67 -7.39 -0.05
C LEU A 115 -7.43 -8.16 0.47
N HIS A 116 -6.92 -7.79 1.65
CA HIS A 116 -5.76 -8.46 2.25
C HIS A 116 -6.05 -9.94 2.52
N LEU A 117 -7.18 -10.24 3.17
CA LEU A 117 -7.58 -11.63 3.45
C LEU A 117 -7.69 -12.47 2.17
N ARG A 118 -8.31 -11.93 1.10
CA ARG A 118 -8.42 -12.60 -0.20
C ARG A 118 -7.08 -12.94 -0.83
N HIS A 119 -6.06 -12.13 -0.58
CA HIS A 119 -4.69 -12.34 -1.07
C HIS A 119 -3.82 -13.15 -0.11
N GLY A 120 -4.41 -13.82 0.87
CA GLY A 120 -3.72 -14.76 1.76
C GLY A 120 -2.95 -14.09 2.91
N PHE A 121 -3.27 -12.84 3.21
CA PHE A 121 -2.80 -12.22 4.44
C PHE A 121 -3.61 -12.73 5.64
N ALA A 122 -2.96 -12.82 6.80
CA ALA A 122 -3.62 -13.01 8.08
C ALA A 122 -3.65 -11.69 8.85
N HIS A 123 -4.76 -11.37 9.53
CA HIS A 123 -4.79 -10.28 10.51
C HIS A 123 -4.03 -10.71 11.75
N VAL A 124 -3.00 -9.96 12.15
CA VAL A 124 -2.11 -10.34 13.24
C VAL A 124 -2.21 -9.42 14.45
N SER A 125 -2.62 -8.18 14.28
CA SER A 125 -2.76 -7.23 15.38
C SER A 125 -3.61 -6.03 14.97
N THR A 126 -4.17 -5.34 15.96
CA THR A 126 -4.72 -4.00 15.82
C THR A 126 -4.06 -3.10 16.86
N LEU A 127 -3.37 -2.07 16.38
CA LEU A 127 -2.78 -1.04 17.23
C LEU A 127 -3.84 0.01 17.50
N SER A 128 -4.25 0.11 18.76
CA SER A 128 -5.28 1.05 19.18
C SER A 128 -4.74 2.48 19.17
N GLU A 129 -5.49 3.41 18.57
CA GLU A 129 -5.25 4.86 18.58
C GLU A 129 -3.84 5.31 18.17
N VAL A 130 -3.15 4.50 17.35
CA VAL A 130 -1.74 4.71 17.01
C VAL A 130 -1.51 5.90 16.07
N GLY A 131 -2.49 6.29 15.26
CA GLY A 131 -2.40 7.41 14.33
C GLY A 131 -3.38 8.53 14.67
N ARG A 132 -2.97 9.80 14.48
CA ARG A 132 -3.86 10.96 14.64
C ARG A 132 -3.98 11.72 13.33
N LYS A 133 -5.22 11.89 12.84
CA LYS A 133 -5.53 12.68 11.64
C LYS A 133 -6.92 13.30 11.76
N PHE A 134 -7.09 14.51 11.23
CA PHE A 134 -8.34 15.29 11.33
C PHE A 134 -8.86 15.45 12.76
N GLY A 135 -7.93 15.67 13.73
CA GLY A 135 -8.26 15.85 15.14
C GLY A 135 -8.72 14.57 15.88
N ARG A 136 -8.70 13.39 15.23
CA ARG A 136 -9.15 12.11 15.79
C ARG A 136 -8.03 11.08 15.79
N PHE A 137 -8.05 10.18 16.78
CA PHE A 137 -7.21 9.00 16.81
C PHE A 137 -7.83 7.88 15.97
N HIS A 138 -6.99 7.05 15.41
CA HIS A 138 -7.36 5.94 14.53
C HIS A 138 -6.57 4.69 14.89
N ASP A 139 -7.27 3.57 14.91
CA ASP A 139 -6.64 2.25 15.01
C ASP A 139 -6.04 1.84 13.68
N VAL A 140 -5.00 0.99 13.74
CA VAL A 140 -4.39 0.41 12.55
C VAL A 140 -4.35 -1.11 12.68
N MET A 141 -5.05 -1.78 11.78
CA MET A 141 -4.98 -3.24 11.63
C MET A 141 -3.70 -3.60 10.87
N TRP A 142 -2.98 -4.58 11.39
CA TRP A 142 -1.80 -5.16 10.76
C TRP A 142 -2.13 -6.52 10.17
N PHE A 143 -1.83 -6.66 8.90
CA PHE A 143 -1.95 -7.90 8.15
C PHE A 143 -0.57 -8.37 7.72
N GLU A 144 -0.30 -9.68 7.78
CA GLU A 144 0.94 -10.26 7.28
C GLU A 144 0.69 -11.39 6.31
N LYS A 145 1.62 -11.57 5.38
CA LYS A 145 1.67 -12.68 4.42
C LYS A 145 3.10 -13.17 4.29
N ARG A 146 3.26 -14.50 4.25
CA ARG A 146 4.51 -15.14 3.83
C ARG A 146 4.50 -15.28 2.30
N LEU A 147 5.60 -14.90 1.66
CA LEU A 147 5.84 -15.07 0.22
C LEU A 147 6.76 -16.25 -0.04
#